data_126904dbed7e65139714bcc3ca2f028f
#
_entry.id   126904dbed7e65139714bcc3ca2f028f
#
_cell.length_a   1.000
_cell.length_b   1.000
_cell.length_c   1.000
_cell.angle_alpha   90.00
_cell.angle_beta   90.00
_cell.angle_gamma   90.00
#
_symmetry.space_group_name_H-M   'P 1'
#
loop_
_entity.id
_entity.type
_entity.pdbx_description
1 polymer ?
#
loop_
_entity_poly.entity_id
_entity_poly.type
_entity_poly.pdbx_seq_one_letter_code
_entity_poly.pdbx_strand_id
1 'polypeptide(L)'
;MALPLFALLLVAEVLYTRSQGGNVYALKDFGGSMSQLSINSVVRFVTGGALIGLHFFLYQFRVFEVPNTVWGWVFTFVVIDLVFYWYHRAQHRVRFMWCAHVVHHSSEHMNLGTALRQSPTGPFTRALFYWPLPLLGFHPLLVASAGAVATIYGFWTHTEVIKKLWAPLEWLLVTPSHHRAHHGSNPEYVDRNYGNVLIIWDRLFGTFE
;
A
#
# COMPACT_ATOMS: atom_id res chain seq x y z
N MET A 1 -1.16 14.17 7.42
CA MET A 1 -2.51 14.76 7.27
C MET A 1 -3.62 13.73 7.04
N ALA A 2 -3.35 12.49 6.62
CA ALA A 2 -4.38 11.46 6.39
C ALA A 2 -4.90 10.77 7.67
N LEU A 3 -4.19 10.85 8.80
CA LEU A 3 -4.57 10.17 10.04
C LEU A 3 -5.98 10.51 10.54
N PRO A 4 -6.45 11.75 10.55
CA PRO A 4 -7.82 12.06 10.96
C PRO A 4 -8.88 11.41 10.04
N LEU A 5 -8.62 11.39 8.73
CA LEU A 5 -9.49 10.71 7.77
C LEU A 5 -9.53 9.21 8.03
N PHE A 6 -8.39 8.58 8.27
CA PHE A 6 -8.31 7.15 8.58
C PHE A 6 -9.03 6.82 9.88
N ALA A 7 -8.87 7.64 10.92
CA ALA A 7 -9.59 7.47 12.18
C ALA A 7 -11.12 7.59 12.00
N LEU A 8 -11.57 8.56 11.21
CA LEU A 8 -13.00 8.74 10.90
C LEU A 8 -13.56 7.51 10.16
N LEU A 9 -12.87 7.03 9.14
CA LEU A 9 -13.28 5.86 8.35
C LEU A 9 -13.30 4.59 9.21
N LEU A 10 -12.30 4.41 10.09
CA LEU A 10 -12.26 3.33 11.08
C LEU A 10 -13.49 3.35 12.00
N VAL A 11 -13.79 4.51 12.58
CA VAL A 11 -14.97 4.66 13.46
C VAL A 11 -16.26 4.37 12.67
N ALA A 12 -16.37 4.89 11.44
CA ALA A 12 -17.52 4.64 10.58
C ALA A 12 -17.69 3.14 10.27
N GLU A 13 -16.60 2.41 9.96
CA GLU A 13 -16.66 0.97 9.72
C GLU A 13 -17.09 0.20 10.98
N VAL A 14 -16.55 0.54 12.16
CA VAL A 14 -16.95 -0.08 13.44
C VAL A 14 -18.43 0.15 13.71
N LEU A 15 -18.92 1.38 13.56
CA LEU A 15 -20.33 1.70 13.81
C LEU A 15 -21.24 0.99 12.82
N TYR A 16 -20.86 0.97 11.54
CA TYR A 16 -21.65 0.30 10.50
C TYR A 16 -21.71 -1.22 10.73
N THR A 17 -20.56 -1.88 10.97
CA THR A 17 -20.53 -3.34 11.16
C THR A 17 -21.31 -3.76 12.40
N ARG A 18 -21.23 -2.99 13.48
CA ARG A 18 -22.04 -3.23 14.69
C ARG A 18 -23.54 -3.05 14.44
N SER A 19 -23.94 -2.05 13.67
CA SER A 19 -25.36 -1.84 13.31
C SER A 19 -25.94 -3.00 12.48
N GLN A 20 -25.08 -3.74 11.76
CA GLN A 20 -25.46 -4.94 11.00
C GLN A 20 -25.36 -6.23 11.84
N GLY A 21 -25.13 -6.14 13.15
CA GLY A 21 -24.96 -7.29 14.03
C GLY A 21 -23.63 -8.03 13.87
N GLY A 22 -22.70 -7.47 13.10
CA GLY A 22 -21.34 -8.02 12.89
C GLY A 22 -20.29 -7.41 13.83
N ASN A 23 -19.18 -8.09 13.95
CA ASN A 23 -17.97 -7.56 14.61
C ASN A 23 -16.73 -8.05 13.86
N VAL A 24 -16.19 -7.18 13.01
CA VAL A 24 -14.96 -7.46 12.25
C VAL A 24 -13.70 -6.99 12.99
N TYR A 25 -13.85 -6.52 14.23
CA TYR A 25 -12.74 -6.04 15.07
C TYR A 25 -12.59 -6.90 16.32
N ALA A 26 -11.63 -7.80 16.34
CA ALA A 26 -11.17 -8.45 17.57
C ALA A 26 -10.18 -7.53 18.31
N LEU A 27 -10.40 -7.30 19.61
CA LEU A 27 -9.59 -6.34 20.38
C LEU A 27 -8.10 -6.65 20.36
N LYS A 28 -7.72 -7.92 20.47
CA LYS A 28 -6.30 -8.35 20.42
C LYS A 28 -5.68 -8.09 19.05
N ASP A 29 -6.40 -8.39 17.97
CA ASP A 29 -5.95 -8.19 16.61
C ASP A 29 -5.81 -6.70 16.29
N PHE A 30 -6.82 -5.91 16.64
CA PHE A 30 -6.76 -4.45 16.50
C PHE A 30 -5.63 -3.82 17.33
N GLY A 31 -5.42 -4.29 18.57
CA GLY A 31 -4.29 -3.88 19.40
C GLY A 31 -2.95 -4.17 18.74
N GLY A 32 -2.80 -5.32 18.07
CA GLY A 32 -1.65 -5.65 17.26
C GLY A 32 -1.44 -4.65 16.11
N SER A 33 -2.51 -4.29 15.39
CA SER A 33 -2.45 -3.28 14.32
C SER A 33 -2.00 -1.90 14.82
N MET A 34 -2.54 -1.46 15.97
CA MET A 34 -2.16 -0.18 16.57
C MET A 34 -0.72 -0.17 17.10
N SER A 35 -0.24 -1.29 17.64
CA SER A 35 1.15 -1.43 18.07
C SER A 35 2.11 -1.32 16.87
N GLN A 36 1.80 -2.01 15.78
CA GLN A 36 2.60 -1.93 14.56
C GLN A 36 2.57 -0.52 13.94
N LEU A 37 1.42 0.14 13.91
CA LEU A 37 1.31 1.53 13.47
C LEU A 37 2.22 2.44 14.30
N SER A 38 2.21 2.29 15.62
CA SER A 38 3.03 3.10 16.53
C SER A 38 4.53 2.89 16.29
N ILE A 39 4.98 1.64 16.27
CA ILE A 39 6.39 1.29 16.03
C ILE A 39 6.83 1.77 14.65
N ASN A 40 6.04 1.50 13.61
CA ASN A 40 6.34 1.94 12.24
C ASN A 40 6.40 3.47 12.13
N SER A 41 5.53 4.19 12.84
CA SER A 41 5.55 5.65 12.88
C SER A 41 6.83 6.20 13.49
N VAL A 42 7.32 5.60 14.58
CA VAL A 42 8.62 5.96 15.18
C VAL A 42 9.77 5.70 14.20
N VAL A 43 9.81 4.51 13.58
CA VAL A 43 10.86 4.17 12.60
C VAL A 43 10.83 5.15 11.43
N ARG A 44 9.65 5.46 10.88
CA ARG A 44 9.49 6.43 9.78
C ARG A 44 9.91 7.84 10.18
N PHE A 45 9.63 8.26 11.39
CA PHE A 45 10.07 9.55 11.91
C PHE A 45 11.59 9.63 12.00
N VAL A 46 12.23 8.60 12.54
CA VAL A 46 13.69 8.54 12.71
C VAL A 46 14.43 8.42 11.37
N THR A 47 13.91 7.59 10.45
CA THR A 47 14.62 7.26 9.18
C THR A 47 14.16 8.10 8.01
N GLY A 48 12.98 8.72 8.09
CA GLY A 48 12.35 9.40 6.96
C GLY A 48 13.18 10.55 6.39
N GLY A 49 13.80 11.35 7.26
CA GLY A 49 14.69 12.44 6.84
C GLY A 49 15.91 11.92 6.05
N ALA A 50 16.53 10.84 6.51
CA ALA A 50 17.68 10.23 5.82
C ALA A 50 17.26 9.63 4.46
N LEU A 51 16.13 8.94 4.40
CA LEU A 51 15.64 8.35 3.17
C LEU A 51 15.26 9.40 2.12
N ILE A 52 14.58 10.47 2.53
CA ILE A 52 14.26 11.55 1.59
C ILE A 52 15.51 12.34 1.18
N GLY A 53 16.46 12.55 2.10
CA GLY A 53 17.76 13.16 1.82
C GLY A 53 18.55 12.35 0.79
N LEU A 54 18.55 11.01 0.90
CA LEU A 54 19.13 10.11 -0.08
C LEU A 54 18.46 10.30 -1.47
N HIS A 55 17.14 10.41 -1.54
CA HIS A 55 16.46 10.65 -2.83
C HIS A 55 16.87 11.99 -3.44
N PHE A 56 16.98 13.06 -2.65
CA PHE A 56 17.48 14.36 -3.14
C PHE A 56 18.94 14.31 -3.57
N PHE A 57 19.77 13.58 -2.84
CA PHE A 57 21.16 13.35 -3.24
C PHE A 57 21.26 12.61 -4.58
N LEU A 58 20.54 11.49 -4.74
CA LEU A 58 20.53 10.72 -5.99
C LEU A 58 19.95 11.53 -7.15
N TYR A 59 18.97 12.38 -6.91
CA TYR A 59 18.37 13.23 -7.95
C TYR A 59 19.36 14.21 -8.59
N GLN A 60 20.45 14.56 -7.91
CA GLN A 60 21.52 15.39 -8.48
C GLN A 60 22.22 14.69 -9.67
N PHE A 61 22.21 13.35 -9.69
CA PHE A 61 22.83 12.53 -10.73
C PHE A 61 21.82 12.00 -11.76
N ARG A 62 20.67 12.61 -11.86
CA ARG A 62 19.60 12.17 -12.77
C ARG A 62 20.02 12.19 -14.23
N VAL A 63 19.61 11.17 -14.95
CA VAL A 63 19.88 11.04 -16.41
C VAL A 63 18.87 11.82 -17.24
N PHE A 64 17.62 11.91 -16.76
CA PHE A 64 16.53 12.63 -17.37
C PHE A 64 15.92 13.63 -16.39
N GLU A 65 14.89 14.36 -16.84
CA GLU A 65 14.08 15.21 -15.95
C GLU A 65 12.61 15.04 -16.29
N VAL A 66 11.83 14.50 -15.35
CA VAL A 66 10.39 14.44 -15.49
C VAL A 66 9.83 15.85 -15.20
N PRO A 67 9.11 16.48 -16.14
CA PRO A 67 8.62 17.84 -15.96
C PRO A 67 7.70 17.95 -14.74
N ASN A 68 7.84 19.02 -13.97
CA ASN A 68 6.95 19.33 -12.85
C ASN A 68 5.62 19.95 -13.37
N THR A 69 4.86 19.14 -14.06
CA THR A 69 3.55 19.45 -14.63
C THR A 69 2.52 18.44 -14.14
N VAL A 70 1.23 18.69 -14.40
CA VAL A 70 0.16 17.73 -14.11
C VAL A 70 0.42 16.39 -14.81
N TRP A 71 0.86 16.40 -16.06
CA TRP A 71 1.18 15.17 -16.81
C TRP A 71 2.43 14.47 -16.27
N GLY A 72 3.45 15.23 -15.85
CA GLY A 72 4.62 14.66 -15.16
C GLY A 72 4.24 14.02 -13.83
N TRP A 73 3.29 14.61 -13.10
CA TRP A 73 2.76 14.00 -11.88
C TRP A 73 1.97 12.71 -12.18
N VAL A 74 1.06 12.72 -13.16
CA VAL A 74 0.29 11.53 -13.58
C VAL A 74 1.24 10.42 -14.03
N PHE A 75 2.24 10.74 -14.84
CA PHE A 75 3.27 9.77 -15.26
C PHE A 75 4.01 9.19 -14.06
N THR A 76 4.45 10.05 -13.13
CA THR A 76 5.10 9.61 -11.88
C THR A 76 4.20 8.69 -11.08
N PHE A 77 2.91 9.00 -10.98
CA PHE A 77 1.94 8.17 -10.26
C PHE A 77 1.81 6.78 -10.89
N VAL A 78 1.69 6.69 -12.20
CA VAL A 78 1.61 5.41 -12.92
C VAL A 78 2.88 4.58 -12.73
N VAL A 79 4.06 5.23 -12.83
CA VAL A 79 5.35 4.56 -12.62
C VAL A 79 5.48 4.06 -11.17
N ILE A 80 5.10 4.85 -10.19
CA ILE A 80 5.12 4.45 -8.78
C ILE A 80 4.19 3.27 -8.52
N ASP A 81 3.02 3.25 -9.11
CA ASP A 81 2.08 2.15 -8.97
C ASP A 81 2.62 0.85 -9.60
N LEU A 82 3.28 0.95 -10.75
CA LEU A 82 4.01 -0.18 -11.34
C LEU A 82 5.18 -0.65 -10.47
N VAL A 83 5.96 0.27 -9.93
CA VAL A 83 7.07 -0.07 -9.00
C VAL A 83 6.52 -0.72 -7.74
N PHE A 84 5.38 -0.25 -7.24
CA PHE A 84 4.70 -0.87 -6.10
C PHE A 84 4.27 -2.30 -6.42
N TYR A 85 3.69 -2.56 -7.59
CA TYR A 85 3.33 -3.91 -8.02
C TYR A 85 4.54 -4.87 -7.93
N TRP A 86 5.69 -4.50 -8.48
CA TRP A 86 6.89 -5.32 -8.42
C TRP A 86 7.46 -5.45 -7.01
N TYR A 87 7.44 -4.39 -6.23
CA TYR A 87 7.81 -4.41 -4.82
C TYR A 87 6.92 -5.37 -4.03
N HIS A 88 5.61 -5.28 -4.19
CA HIS A 88 4.63 -6.11 -3.49
C HIS A 88 4.74 -7.59 -3.91
N ARG A 89 4.86 -7.84 -5.22
CA ARG A 89 5.13 -9.18 -5.74
C ARG A 89 6.42 -9.77 -5.17
N ALA A 90 7.49 -8.97 -5.07
CA ALA A 90 8.74 -9.41 -4.46
C ALA A 90 8.58 -9.70 -2.96
N GLN A 91 7.76 -8.92 -2.24
CA GLN A 91 7.47 -9.18 -0.82
C GLN A 91 6.81 -10.55 -0.61
N HIS A 92 6.03 -11.04 -1.55
CA HIS A 92 5.42 -12.37 -1.49
C HIS A 92 6.36 -13.49 -1.98
N ARG A 93 7.21 -13.21 -2.96
CA ARG A 93 8.02 -14.24 -3.66
C ARG A 93 9.44 -14.37 -3.13
N VAL A 94 9.95 -13.35 -2.44
CA VAL A 94 11.30 -13.34 -1.88
C VAL A 94 11.23 -13.50 -0.37
N ARG A 95 11.73 -14.61 0.15
CA ARG A 95 11.62 -15.01 1.56
C ARG A 95 12.05 -13.90 2.55
N PHE A 96 13.15 -13.22 2.28
CA PHE A 96 13.62 -12.11 3.11
C PHE A 96 12.59 -10.96 3.16
N MET A 97 11.99 -10.64 2.02
CA MET A 97 11.00 -9.55 1.95
C MET A 97 9.65 -9.97 2.56
N TRP A 98 9.30 -11.26 2.45
CA TRP A 98 8.13 -11.81 3.12
C TRP A 98 8.21 -11.66 4.64
N CYS A 99 9.38 -11.79 5.26
CA CYS A 99 9.55 -11.55 6.70
C CYS A 99 9.08 -10.15 7.13
N ALA A 100 9.20 -9.15 6.26
CA ALA A 100 8.67 -7.81 6.50
C ALA A 100 7.15 -7.73 6.22
N HIS A 101 6.65 -8.47 5.23
CA HIS A 101 5.28 -8.33 4.74
C HIS A 101 4.28 -9.26 5.45
N VAL A 102 4.71 -10.40 5.96
CA VAL A 102 3.87 -11.33 6.73
C VAL A 102 3.20 -10.67 7.94
N VAL A 103 3.80 -9.64 8.50
CA VAL A 103 3.19 -8.82 9.57
C VAL A 103 1.86 -8.23 9.11
N HIS A 104 1.79 -7.75 7.87
CA HIS A 104 0.58 -7.19 7.27
C HIS A 104 -0.49 -8.29 7.05
N HIS A 105 -0.09 -9.47 6.60
CA HIS A 105 -0.96 -10.62 6.38
C HIS A 105 -1.29 -11.43 7.65
N SER A 106 -0.80 -11.02 8.82
CA SER A 106 -1.01 -11.75 10.08
C SER A 106 -2.36 -11.48 10.77
N SER A 107 -3.19 -10.58 10.25
CA SER A 107 -4.55 -10.35 10.75
C SER A 107 -5.49 -11.43 10.23
N GLU A 108 -6.30 -12.00 11.12
CA GLU A 108 -7.38 -12.93 10.76
C GLU A 108 -8.65 -12.22 10.28
N HIS A 109 -8.69 -10.90 10.41
CA HIS A 109 -9.83 -10.07 10.05
C HIS A 109 -9.44 -9.07 8.97
N MET A 110 -10.31 -8.90 7.98
CA MET A 110 -10.15 -7.90 6.94
C MET A 110 -10.97 -6.66 7.27
N ASN A 111 -10.30 -5.65 7.85
CA ASN A 111 -10.91 -4.37 8.23
C ASN A 111 -9.90 -3.23 8.04
N LEU A 112 -10.35 -1.99 8.13
CA LEU A 112 -9.48 -0.83 7.95
C LEU A 112 -8.32 -0.76 8.95
N GLY A 113 -8.41 -1.43 10.11
CA GLY A 113 -7.31 -1.57 11.07
C GLY A 113 -6.17 -2.44 10.52
N THR A 114 -6.48 -3.41 9.64
CA THR A 114 -5.48 -4.25 8.98
C THR A 114 -4.59 -3.43 8.04
N ALA A 115 -5.14 -2.41 7.37
CA ALA A 115 -4.35 -1.48 6.55
C ALA A 115 -3.23 -0.78 7.34
N LEU A 116 -3.45 -0.56 8.64
CA LEU A 116 -2.49 0.10 9.53
C LEU A 116 -1.42 -0.85 10.08
N ARG A 117 -1.59 -2.16 9.91
CA ARG A 117 -0.64 -3.19 10.34
C ARG A 117 0.53 -3.28 9.35
N GLN A 118 1.47 -2.37 9.47
CA GLN A 118 2.63 -2.28 8.59
C GLN A 118 3.91 -2.57 9.36
N SER A 119 4.80 -3.38 8.76
CA SER A 119 6.09 -3.72 9.39
C SER A 119 6.99 -2.49 9.53
N PRO A 120 7.71 -2.34 10.67
CA PRO A 120 8.70 -1.29 10.85
C PRO A 120 9.91 -1.43 9.90
N THR A 121 10.12 -2.60 9.29
CA THR A 121 11.18 -2.82 8.28
C THR A 121 10.73 -2.46 6.87
N GLY A 122 9.42 -2.18 6.66
CA GLY A 122 8.86 -1.78 5.38
C GLY A 122 9.54 -0.60 4.69
N PRO A 123 9.91 0.49 5.38
CA PRO A 123 10.64 1.60 4.77
C PRO A 123 11.95 1.18 4.08
N PHE A 124 12.70 0.26 4.68
CA PHE A 124 13.99 -0.21 4.14
C PHE A 124 13.81 -1.13 2.92
N THR A 125 12.87 -2.08 2.99
CA THR A 125 12.59 -2.96 1.84
C THR A 125 12.00 -2.17 0.67
N ARG A 126 11.17 -1.16 0.94
CA ARG A 126 10.67 -0.24 -0.09
C ARG A 126 11.80 0.56 -0.74
N ALA A 127 12.77 1.03 0.02
CA ALA A 127 13.91 1.78 -0.50
C ALA A 127 14.67 0.99 -1.58
N LEU A 128 14.73 -0.36 -1.50
CA LEU A 128 15.37 -1.21 -2.51
C LEU A 128 14.72 -1.12 -3.91
N PHE A 129 13.48 -0.67 -4.01
CA PHE A 129 12.76 -0.52 -5.28
C PHE A 129 12.63 0.93 -5.73
N TYR A 130 12.64 1.87 -4.81
CA TYR A 130 12.35 3.28 -5.10
C TYR A 130 13.60 4.13 -5.35
N TRP A 131 14.80 3.66 -4.94
CA TRP A 131 16.04 4.41 -5.13
C TRP A 131 16.40 4.72 -6.59
N PRO A 132 16.03 3.92 -7.63
CA PRO A 132 16.35 4.27 -8.99
C PRO A 132 15.52 5.46 -9.54
N LEU A 133 14.35 5.73 -8.96
CA LEU A 133 13.44 6.76 -9.46
C LEU A 133 14.08 8.16 -9.54
N PRO A 134 14.76 8.68 -8.49
CA PRO A 134 15.43 9.97 -8.60
C PRO A 134 16.54 9.99 -9.66
N LEU A 135 17.28 8.89 -9.84
CA LEU A 135 18.28 8.80 -10.92
C LEU A 135 17.66 8.83 -12.32
N LEU A 136 16.45 8.27 -12.46
CA LEU A 136 15.67 8.33 -13.69
C LEU A 136 14.96 9.68 -13.89
N GLY A 137 15.18 10.66 -13.00
CA GLY A 137 14.67 12.02 -13.15
C GLY A 137 13.32 12.30 -12.51
N PHE A 138 12.80 11.38 -11.70
CA PHE A 138 11.58 11.63 -10.91
C PHE A 138 11.93 12.47 -9.68
N HIS A 139 11.43 13.70 -9.65
CA HIS A 139 11.71 14.60 -8.53
C HIS A 139 11.22 14.01 -7.20
N PRO A 140 12.01 14.03 -6.10
CA PRO A 140 11.64 13.40 -4.84
C PRO A 140 10.26 13.82 -4.28
N LEU A 141 9.85 15.06 -4.47
CA LEU A 141 8.53 15.53 -4.05
C LEU A 141 7.39 14.98 -4.92
N LEU A 142 7.61 14.75 -6.22
CA LEU A 142 6.63 14.08 -7.07
C LEU A 142 6.46 12.61 -6.61
N VAL A 143 7.57 11.92 -6.36
CA VAL A 143 7.56 10.55 -5.83
C VAL A 143 6.83 10.48 -4.49
N ALA A 144 7.14 11.39 -3.57
CA ALA A 144 6.52 11.44 -2.25
C ALA A 144 5.01 11.74 -2.31
N SER A 145 4.60 12.71 -3.14
CA SER A 145 3.18 13.10 -3.27
C SER A 145 2.35 11.99 -3.95
N ALA A 146 2.85 11.41 -5.03
CA ALA A 146 2.19 10.30 -5.71
C ALA A 146 2.12 9.05 -4.81
N GLY A 147 3.18 8.74 -4.08
CA GLY A 147 3.20 7.66 -3.08
C GLY A 147 2.24 7.90 -1.91
N ALA A 148 2.04 9.14 -1.50
CA ALA A 148 1.05 9.49 -0.47
C ALA A 148 -0.38 9.24 -0.97
N VAL A 149 -0.71 9.66 -2.20
CA VAL A 149 -2.01 9.39 -2.82
C VAL A 149 -2.26 7.90 -2.95
N ALA A 150 -1.27 7.13 -3.43
CA ALA A 150 -1.36 5.67 -3.54
C ALA A 150 -1.57 5.00 -2.16
N THR A 151 -0.92 5.50 -1.10
CA THR A 151 -1.10 5.00 0.27
C THR A 151 -2.51 5.29 0.81
N ILE A 152 -3.05 6.48 0.54
CA ILE A 152 -4.43 6.84 0.92
C ILE A 152 -5.42 5.96 0.18
N TYR A 153 -5.18 5.72 -1.12
CA TYR A 153 -6.00 4.79 -1.90
C TYR A 153 -5.97 3.38 -1.31
N GLY A 154 -4.81 2.80 -1.07
CA GLY A 154 -4.67 1.43 -0.55
C GLY A 154 -5.29 1.21 0.83
N PHE A 155 -5.56 2.27 1.61
CA PHE A 155 -6.18 2.14 2.92
C PHE A 155 -7.62 1.59 2.84
N TRP A 156 -8.46 2.15 1.98
CA TRP A 156 -9.88 1.77 1.90
C TRP A 156 -10.12 0.39 1.28
N THR A 157 -9.12 -0.20 0.62
CA THR A 157 -9.26 -1.55 0.05
C THR A 157 -9.33 -2.65 1.10
N HIS A 158 -8.92 -2.35 2.35
CA HIS A 158 -8.91 -3.29 3.47
C HIS A 158 -10.26 -3.31 4.21
N THR A 159 -11.33 -3.67 3.57
CA THR A 159 -12.64 -3.77 4.23
C THR A 159 -13.49 -4.91 3.69
N GLU A 160 -14.29 -5.51 4.56
CA GLU A 160 -15.35 -6.44 4.20
C GLU A 160 -16.68 -5.75 3.93
N VAL A 161 -16.83 -4.49 4.30
CA VAL A 161 -18.09 -3.73 4.15
C VAL A 161 -18.44 -3.53 2.69
N ILE A 162 -17.46 -3.19 1.86
CA ILE A 162 -17.63 -2.99 0.43
C ILE A 162 -17.40 -4.33 -0.28
N LYS A 163 -18.43 -4.91 -0.88
CA LYS A 163 -18.34 -6.22 -1.53
C LYS A 163 -17.69 -6.10 -2.90
N LYS A 164 -18.44 -5.98 -3.94
CA LYS A 164 -17.97 -5.84 -5.32
C LYS A 164 -18.50 -4.54 -5.90
N LEU A 165 -17.65 -3.82 -6.61
CA LEU A 165 -18.02 -2.57 -7.26
C LEU A 165 -18.52 -2.80 -8.69
N TRP A 166 -18.86 -1.72 -9.35
CA TRP A 166 -19.24 -1.70 -10.76
C TRP A 166 -18.09 -2.23 -11.65
N ALA A 167 -18.45 -3.08 -12.63
CA ALA A 167 -17.49 -3.84 -13.42
C ALA A 167 -16.34 -3.02 -14.06
N PRO A 168 -16.53 -1.82 -14.64
CA PRO A 168 -15.42 -1.01 -15.13
C PRO A 168 -14.41 -0.59 -14.05
N LEU A 169 -14.88 -0.33 -12.82
CA LEU A 169 -13.98 -0.02 -11.69
C LEU A 169 -13.19 -1.27 -11.27
N GLU A 170 -13.85 -2.42 -11.19
CA GLU A 170 -13.21 -3.72 -10.93
C GLU A 170 -12.21 -4.11 -12.04
N TRP A 171 -12.44 -3.65 -13.26
CA TRP A 171 -11.52 -3.92 -14.37
C TRP A 171 -10.25 -3.08 -14.31
N LEU A 172 -10.35 -1.82 -13.88
CA LEU A 172 -9.25 -0.85 -13.90
C LEU A 172 -8.52 -0.75 -12.55
N LEU A 173 -9.27 -0.78 -11.44
CA LEU A 173 -8.76 -0.41 -10.11
C LEU A 173 -8.70 -1.63 -9.20
N VAL A 174 -7.74 -1.62 -8.28
CA VAL A 174 -7.74 -2.52 -7.11
C VAL A 174 -8.87 -2.11 -6.19
N THR A 175 -9.80 -3.01 -5.93
CA THR A 175 -10.97 -2.78 -5.08
C THR A 175 -10.90 -3.65 -3.83
N PRO A 176 -11.76 -3.44 -2.83
CA PRO A 176 -11.82 -4.34 -1.69
C PRO A 176 -12.04 -5.81 -2.06
N SER A 177 -12.74 -6.12 -3.17
CA SER A 177 -12.92 -7.50 -3.62
C SER A 177 -11.59 -8.14 -4.04
N HIS A 178 -10.76 -7.44 -4.80
CA HIS A 178 -9.43 -7.90 -5.20
C HIS A 178 -8.49 -8.05 -4.01
N HIS A 179 -8.54 -7.08 -3.09
CA HIS A 179 -7.63 -7.07 -1.95
C HIS A 179 -8.01 -8.11 -0.90
N ARG A 180 -9.29 -8.46 -0.75
CA ARG A 180 -9.71 -9.62 0.05
C ARG A 180 -9.19 -10.94 -0.53
N ALA A 181 -9.22 -11.13 -1.85
CA ALA A 181 -8.60 -12.29 -2.48
C ALA A 181 -7.09 -12.32 -2.19
N HIS A 182 -6.39 -11.17 -2.31
CA HIS A 182 -4.97 -11.05 -1.98
C HIS A 182 -4.64 -11.46 -0.53
N HIS A 183 -5.48 -11.10 0.44
CA HIS A 183 -5.32 -11.52 1.84
C HIS A 183 -5.86 -12.93 2.13
N GLY A 184 -6.49 -13.58 1.16
CA GLY A 184 -7.04 -14.91 1.31
C GLY A 184 -5.98 -15.99 1.44
N SER A 185 -6.20 -16.97 2.32
CA SER A 185 -5.31 -18.12 2.51
C SER A 185 -5.67 -19.33 1.63
N ASN A 186 -6.70 -19.24 0.82
CA ASN A 186 -7.10 -20.26 -0.13
C ASN A 186 -6.03 -20.47 -1.20
N PRO A 187 -5.72 -21.69 -1.62
CA PRO A 187 -4.67 -21.96 -2.61
C PRO A 187 -4.79 -21.16 -3.91
N GLU A 188 -6.01 -20.92 -4.39
CA GLU A 188 -6.29 -20.13 -5.59
C GLU A 188 -5.97 -18.65 -5.44
N TYR A 189 -6.00 -18.10 -4.21
CA TYR A 189 -5.79 -16.67 -3.90
C TYR A 189 -4.34 -16.37 -3.50
N VAL A 190 -3.59 -17.39 -3.07
CA VAL A 190 -2.19 -17.18 -2.67
C VAL A 190 -1.38 -16.66 -3.84
N ASP A 191 -0.59 -15.62 -3.58
CA ASP A 191 0.29 -15.00 -4.58
C ASP A 191 -0.46 -14.36 -5.76
N ARG A 192 -1.63 -13.75 -5.50
CA ARG A 192 -2.47 -13.03 -6.48
C ARG A 192 -2.69 -11.56 -6.07
N ASN A 193 -3.07 -10.74 -7.05
CA ASN A 193 -3.55 -9.36 -6.88
C ASN A 193 -2.58 -8.44 -6.12
N TYR A 194 -1.38 -8.25 -6.66
CA TYR A 194 -0.30 -7.43 -6.04
C TYR A 194 -0.45 -5.92 -6.27
N GLY A 195 -1.36 -5.48 -7.14
CA GLY A 195 -1.59 -4.07 -7.44
C GLY A 195 -1.97 -3.27 -6.19
N ASN A 196 -1.70 -1.95 -6.23
CA ASN A 196 -2.15 -1.04 -5.17
C ASN A 196 -3.33 -0.18 -5.62
N VAL A 197 -3.21 0.49 -6.78
CA VAL A 197 -4.27 1.33 -7.34
C VAL A 197 -4.83 0.72 -8.62
N LEU A 198 -3.96 0.31 -9.55
CA LEU A 198 -4.34 -0.23 -10.85
C LEU A 198 -4.21 -1.75 -10.84
N ILE A 199 -5.32 -2.46 -11.01
CA ILE A 199 -5.34 -3.93 -11.15
C ILE A 199 -4.85 -4.39 -12.51
N ILE A 200 -4.65 -3.46 -13.44
CA ILE A 200 -4.15 -3.76 -14.79
C ILE A 200 -2.78 -4.43 -14.78
N TRP A 201 -1.95 -4.16 -13.77
CA TRP A 201 -0.64 -4.81 -13.63
C TRP A 201 -0.78 -6.32 -13.39
N ASP A 202 -1.72 -6.70 -12.52
CA ASP A 202 -2.00 -8.11 -12.26
C ASP A 202 -2.53 -8.82 -13.50
N ARG A 203 -3.38 -8.15 -14.28
CA ARG A 203 -3.87 -8.68 -15.56
C ARG A 203 -2.74 -8.82 -16.56
N LEU A 204 -1.87 -7.82 -16.67
CA LEU A 204 -0.77 -7.80 -17.64
C LEU A 204 0.29 -8.87 -17.31
N PHE A 205 0.60 -9.06 -16.02
CA PHE A 205 1.64 -9.98 -15.57
C PHE A 205 1.12 -11.34 -15.08
N GLY A 206 -0.17 -11.65 -15.30
CA GLY A 206 -0.76 -12.96 -15.05
C GLY A 206 -0.94 -13.34 -13.57
N THR A 207 -1.08 -12.33 -12.70
CA THR A 207 -1.31 -12.51 -11.25
C THR A 207 -2.71 -12.09 -10.81
N PHE A 208 -3.59 -11.81 -11.76
CA PHE A 208 -4.99 -11.46 -11.47
C PHE A 208 -5.82 -12.68 -11.06
N GLU A 209 -6.69 -12.46 -10.04
CA GLU A 209 -7.73 -13.40 -9.59
C GLU A 209 -9.01 -12.65 -9.23
#